data_e0bcfcb12af3f9d6086ca9af7d992348
#
_entry.id   e0bcfcb12af3f9d6086ca9af7d992348
#
_cell.length_a   1.000
_cell.length_b   1.000
_cell.length_c   1.000
_cell.angle_alpha   90.00
_cell.angle_beta   90.00
_cell.angle_gamma   90.00
#
_symmetry.space_group_name_H-M   'P 1'
#
loop_
_entity.id
_entity.type
_entity.pdbx_description
1 polymer ?
#
loop_
_entity_poly.entity_id
_entity_poly.type
_entity_poly.pdbx_seq_one_letter_code
_entity_poly.pdbx_strand_id
1 'polypeptide(L)'
;MKTTRSRQMGLTMIGLIFILSFIGIVVLFVLRAFPLYNEKFQVIAAMNSAASQATESMQEREIAMSFLKSLQATTNIQRFTDRNLKEYVEVVKAGKKGEPKQLRVHFQATNVLAKDLNLMLAFDHSIPIRGIAADGGD
;
A
#
# COMPACT_ATOMS: atom_id res chain seq x y z
N MET A 1 16.41 61.04 -8.90
CA MET A 1 15.98 59.85 -8.13
C MET A 1 14.70 59.34 -8.73
N LYS A 2 14.73 58.21 -9.46
CA LYS A 2 13.54 57.54 -9.99
C LYS A 2 13.01 56.55 -8.95
N THR A 3 11.94 56.90 -8.28
CA THR A 3 11.20 55.98 -7.41
C THR A 3 10.47 54.97 -8.28
N THR A 4 10.99 53.76 -8.34
CA THR A 4 10.29 52.61 -8.92
C THR A 4 9.11 52.26 -7.99
N ARG A 5 7.92 52.69 -8.36
CA ARG A 5 6.68 52.17 -7.74
C ARG A 5 6.58 50.67 -8.05
N SER A 6 6.92 49.87 -7.09
CA SER A 6 6.58 48.44 -7.12
C SER A 6 5.05 48.35 -7.15
N ARG A 7 4.51 47.91 -8.29
CA ARG A 7 3.10 47.52 -8.40
C ARG A 7 2.91 46.29 -7.49
N GLN A 8 2.43 46.52 -6.28
CA GLN A 8 1.85 45.49 -5.47
C GLN A 8 0.60 45.02 -6.23
N MET A 9 0.69 43.86 -6.91
CA MET A 9 -0.48 43.12 -7.36
C MET A 9 -1.18 42.63 -6.11
N GLY A 10 -2.10 43.43 -5.58
CA GLY A 10 -2.96 43.02 -4.48
C GLY A 10 -3.78 41.83 -4.96
N LEU A 11 -3.58 40.68 -4.35
CA LEU A 11 -4.52 39.53 -4.44
C LEU A 11 -5.89 40.10 -4.12
N THR A 12 -6.79 40.08 -5.10
CA THR A 12 -8.18 40.48 -4.84
C THR A 12 -8.75 39.53 -3.80
N MET A 13 -9.63 40.01 -2.92
CA MET A 13 -10.28 39.20 -1.87
C MET A 13 -10.90 37.91 -2.47
N ILE A 14 -11.45 38.01 -3.67
CA ILE A 14 -11.99 36.88 -4.43
C ILE A 14 -10.87 35.88 -4.79
N GLY A 15 -9.72 36.36 -5.27
CA GLY A 15 -8.58 35.49 -5.58
C GLY A 15 -8.05 34.74 -4.36
N LEU A 16 -8.04 35.37 -3.19
CA LEU A 16 -7.66 34.74 -1.93
C LEU A 16 -8.63 33.62 -1.55
N ILE A 17 -9.95 33.85 -1.70
CA ILE A 17 -10.97 32.83 -1.44
C ILE A 17 -10.79 31.62 -2.37
N PHE A 18 -10.52 31.84 -3.66
CA PHE A 18 -10.26 30.76 -4.60
C PHE A 18 -9.03 29.92 -4.21
N ILE A 19 -7.93 30.58 -3.83
CA ILE A 19 -6.71 29.89 -3.41
C ILE A 19 -6.97 29.08 -2.13
N LEU A 20 -7.63 29.66 -1.13
CA LEU A 20 -7.96 28.94 0.10
C LEU A 20 -8.90 27.74 -0.14
N SER A 21 -9.90 27.90 -1.01
CA SER A 21 -10.80 26.82 -1.40
C SER A 21 -10.05 25.67 -2.11
N PHE A 22 -9.14 26.02 -3.02
CA PHE A 22 -8.32 25.03 -3.72
C PHE A 22 -7.40 24.28 -2.76
N ILE A 23 -6.73 24.98 -1.85
CA ILE A 23 -5.90 24.35 -0.82
C ILE A 23 -6.75 23.44 0.06
N GLY A 24 -7.95 23.86 0.46
CA GLY A 24 -8.88 23.05 1.25
C GLY A 24 -9.27 21.74 0.56
N ILE A 25 -9.54 21.78 -0.74
CA ILE A 25 -9.85 20.58 -1.54
C ILE A 25 -8.65 19.65 -1.61
N VAL A 26 -7.44 20.17 -1.86
CA VAL A 26 -6.22 19.37 -1.91
C VAL A 26 -5.94 18.70 -0.56
N VAL A 27 -6.07 19.43 0.54
CA VAL A 27 -5.89 18.89 1.89
C VAL A 27 -6.90 17.78 2.19
N LEU A 28 -8.18 17.98 1.85
CA LEU A 28 -9.20 16.94 1.99
C LEU A 28 -8.87 15.69 1.19
N PHE A 29 -8.41 15.85 -0.05
CA PHE A 29 -8.00 14.74 -0.89
C PHE A 29 -6.83 13.96 -0.27
N VAL A 30 -5.79 14.65 0.19
CA VAL A 30 -4.62 14.04 0.84
C VAL A 30 -5.02 13.29 2.10
N LEU A 31 -5.85 13.90 2.96
CA LEU A 31 -6.32 13.25 4.20
C LEU A 31 -7.14 11.98 3.93
N ARG A 32 -7.89 11.94 2.83
CA ARG A 32 -8.67 10.76 2.45
C ARG A 32 -7.84 9.70 1.71
N ALA A 33 -6.82 10.11 0.97
CA ALA A 33 -5.90 9.21 0.28
C ALA A 33 -4.87 8.58 1.24
N PHE A 34 -4.48 9.30 2.28
CA PHE A 34 -3.45 8.88 3.23
C PHE A 34 -3.68 7.48 3.83
N PRO A 35 -4.87 7.14 4.37
CA PRO A 35 -5.11 5.82 4.92
C PRO A 35 -4.94 4.70 3.90
N LEU A 36 -5.32 4.91 2.64
CA LEU A 36 -5.16 3.93 1.57
C LEU A 36 -3.69 3.66 1.25
N TYR A 37 -2.88 4.72 1.18
CA TYR A 37 -1.44 4.60 0.96
C TYR A 37 -0.73 3.93 2.15
N ASN A 38 -1.14 4.27 3.36
CA ASN A 38 -0.60 3.66 4.57
C ASN A 38 -0.91 2.15 4.61
N GLU A 39 -2.14 1.75 4.28
CA GLU A 39 -2.52 0.33 4.14
C GLU A 39 -1.62 -0.40 3.13
N LYS A 40 -1.36 0.22 1.98
CA LYS A 40 -0.46 -0.34 0.97
C LYS A 40 0.94 -0.62 1.53
N PHE A 41 1.56 0.34 2.22
CA PHE A 41 2.90 0.17 2.78
C PHE A 41 2.94 -0.90 3.87
N GLN A 42 1.91 -0.97 4.69
CA GLN A 42 1.79 -1.98 5.74
C GLN A 42 1.64 -3.39 5.16
N VAL A 43 0.86 -3.55 4.10
CA VAL A 43 0.73 -4.82 3.39
C VAL A 43 2.07 -5.25 2.78
N ILE A 44 2.79 -4.33 2.12
CA ILE A 44 4.13 -4.63 1.56
C ILE A 44 5.11 -5.03 2.67
N ALA A 45 5.10 -4.36 3.81
CA ALA A 45 5.95 -4.71 4.95
C ALA A 45 5.63 -6.11 5.48
N ALA A 46 4.34 -6.44 5.62
CA ALA A 46 3.91 -7.78 6.03
C ALA A 46 4.27 -8.86 5.01
N MET A 47 4.16 -8.56 3.70
CA MET A 47 4.59 -9.46 2.63
C MET A 47 6.11 -9.73 2.70
N ASN A 48 6.92 -8.68 2.88
CA ASN A 48 8.37 -8.82 3.03
C ASN A 48 8.73 -9.66 4.26
N SER A 49 8.03 -9.43 5.38
CA SER A 49 8.22 -10.23 6.60
C SER A 49 7.86 -11.70 6.39
N ALA A 50 6.73 -11.98 5.75
CA ALA A 50 6.31 -13.34 5.43
C ALA A 50 7.26 -14.02 4.43
N ALA A 51 7.71 -13.30 3.40
CA ALA A 51 8.62 -13.82 2.38
C ALA A 51 10.01 -14.14 2.96
N SER A 52 10.48 -13.36 3.93
CA SER A 52 11.76 -13.60 4.61
C SER A 52 11.73 -14.79 5.58
N GLN A 53 10.56 -15.08 6.15
CA GLN A 53 10.34 -16.20 7.08
C GLN A 53 9.95 -17.51 6.35
N ALA A 54 9.52 -17.39 5.10
CA ALA A 54 9.10 -18.54 4.32
C ALA A 54 10.28 -19.39 3.89
N THR A 55 10.16 -20.70 4.04
CA THR A 55 11.10 -21.70 3.55
C THR A 55 10.48 -22.41 2.34
N GLU A 56 11.29 -22.93 1.42
CA GLU A 56 10.82 -23.64 0.22
C GLU A 56 9.93 -24.87 0.55
N SER A 57 10.14 -25.49 1.72
CA SER A 57 9.38 -26.62 2.21
C SER A 57 8.01 -26.22 2.77
N MET A 58 7.78 -24.94 3.06
CA MET A 58 6.50 -24.47 3.60
C MET A 58 5.37 -24.61 2.59
N GLN A 59 4.20 -25.02 3.09
CA GLN A 59 2.99 -25.07 2.29
C GLN A 59 2.46 -23.65 2.02
N GLU A 60 1.77 -23.48 0.91
CA GLU A 60 1.17 -22.19 0.49
C GLU A 60 0.31 -21.59 1.60
N ARG A 61 -0.45 -22.42 2.31
CA ARG A 61 -1.29 -22.00 3.43
C ARG A 61 -0.48 -21.46 4.61
N GLU A 62 0.67 -22.05 4.90
CA GLU A 62 1.53 -21.63 6.01
C GLU A 62 2.16 -20.27 5.72
N ILE A 63 2.56 -20.04 4.47
CA ILE A 63 3.09 -18.75 3.99
C ILE A 63 2.01 -17.67 4.09
N ALA A 64 0.78 -17.98 3.64
CA ALA A 64 -0.35 -17.06 3.72
C ALA A 64 -0.72 -16.75 5.18
N MET A 65 -0.67 -17.72 6.08
CA MET A 65 -0.90 -17.52 7.51
C MET A 65 0.21 -16.72 8.18
N SER A 66 1.45 -16.89 7.76
CA SER A 66 2.58 -16.06 8.23
C SER A 66 2.41 -14.60 7.81
N PHE A 67 1.96 -14.34 6.58
CA PHE A 67 1.57 -13.01 6.13
C PHE A 67 0.46 -12.41 7.00
N LEU A 68 -0.62 -13.16 7.24
CA LEU A 68 -1.73 -12.69 8.07
C LEU A 68 -1.29 -12.35 9.49
N LYS A 69 -0.48 -13.20 10.13
CA LYS A 69 0.10 -12.95 11.45
C LYS A 69 0.97 -11.68 11.47
N SER A 70 1.83 -11.52 10.48
CA SER A 70 2.68 -10.33 10.35
C SER A 70 1.86 -9.07 10.18
N LEU A 71 0.79 -9.14 9.39
CA LEU A 71 -0.12 -8.02 9.17
C LEU A 71 -0.88 -7.66 10.45
N GLN A 72 -1.45 -8.63 11.14
CA GLN A 72 -2.20 -8.42 12.39
C GLN A 72 -1.31 -7.93 13.55
N ALA A 73 -0.05 -8.33 13.58
CA ALA A 73 0.90 -7.86 14.59
C ALA A 73 1.30 -6.38 14.40
N THR A 74 1.30 -5.91 13.15
CA THR A 74 1.78 -4.56 12.80
C THR A 74 0.64 -3.57 12.62
N THR A 75 -0.56 -4.06 12.29
CA THR A 75 -1.66 -3.21 11.85
C THR A 75 -3.00 -3.68 12.39
N ASN A 76 -3.97 -2.75 12.42
CA ASN A 76 -5.36 -3.07 12.73
C ASN A 76 -6.22 -3.25 11.46
N ILE A 77 -5.64 -3.73 10.38
CA ILE A 77 -6.36 -3.97 9.13
C ILE A 77 -7.19 -5.25 9.28
N GLN A 78 -8.51 -5.09 9.34
CA GLN A 78 -9.45 -6.21 9.52
C GLN A 78 -9.93 -6.83 8.20
N ARG A 79 -9.47 -6.31 7.07
CA ARG A 79 -9.85 -6.79 5.73
C ARG A 79 -9.43 -8.23 5.48
N PHE A 80 -8.23 -8.58 5.95
CA PHE A 80 -7.67 -9.92 5.78
C PHE A 80 -8.06 -10.81 6.98
N THR A 81 -8.79 -11.85 6.67
CA THR A 81 -9.26 -12.86 7.65
C THR A 81 -8.86 -14.23 7.14
N ASP A 82 -8.71 -15.20 8.03
CA ASP A 82 -8.41 -16.60 7.67
C ASP A 82 -9.37 -17.18 6.62
N ARG A 83 -10.63 -16.73 6.62
CA ARG A 83 -11.65 -17.17 5.68
C ARG A 83 -11.47 -16.66 4.26
N ASN A 84 -11.04 -15.40 4.11
CA ASN A 84 -10.89 -14.74 2.80
C ASN A 84 -9.43 -14.65 2.35
N LEU A 85 -8.50 -15.20 3.13
CA LEU A 85 -7.07 -15.14 2.83
C LEU A 85 -6.73 -15.72 1.46
N LYS A 86 -7.38 -16.82 1.07
CA LYS A 86 -7.18 -17.45 -0.25
C LYS A 86 -7.66 -16.62 -1.43
N GLU A 87 -8.55 -15.66 -1.19
CA GLU A 87 -9.07 -14.77 -2.21
C GLU A 87 -8.10 -13.64 -2.54
N TYR A 88 -7.36 -13.17 -1.53
CA TYR A 88 -6.46 -12.02 -1.65
C TYR A 88 -4.98 -12.38 -1.72
N VAL A 89 -4.62 -13.56 -1.24
CA VAL A 89 -3.24 -14.01 -1.13
C VAL A 89 -3.04 -15.30 -1.91
N GLU A 90 -2.17 -15.23 -2.91
CA GLU A 90 -1.83 -16.35 -3.78
C GLU A 90 -0.32 -16.60 -3.73
N VAL A 91 0.05 -17.86 -3.61
CA VAL A 91 1.46 -18.29 -3.77
C VAL A 91 1.62 -18.83 -5.18
N VAL A 92 2.24 -18.03 -6.04
CA VAL A 92 2.50 -18.41 -7.42
C VAL A 92 3.75 -19.27 -7.49
N LYS A 93 3.60 -20.48 -8.03
CA LYS A 93 4.73 -21.37 -8.29
C LYS A 93 5.59 -20.79 -9.41
N ALA A 94 6.89 -20.98 -9.31
CA ALA A 94 7.83 -20.60 -10.34
C ALA A 94 7.43 -21.18 -11.71
N GLY A 95 7.35 -20.33 -12.71
CA GLY A 95 7.00 -20.73 -14.08
C GLY A 95 8.12 -21.49 -14.80
N LYS A 96 9.35 -21.30 -14.36
CA LYS A 96 10.55 -21.96 -14.91
C LYS A 96 11.36 -22.62 -13.80
N LYS A 97 12.06 -23.70 -14.18
CA LYS A 97 12.98 -24.42 -13.29
C LYS A 97 14.07 -23.44 -12.79
N GLY A 98 14.10 -23.13 -11.48
CA GLY A 98 15.08 -22.24 -10.88
C GLY A 98 14.54 -20.85 -10.46
N GLU A 99 13.28 -20.50 -10.78
CA GLU A 99 12.68 -19.29 -10.27
C GLU A 99 12.08 -19.53 -8.86
N PRO A 100 12.24 -18.59 -7.91
CA PRO A 100 11.65 -18.72 -6.59
C PRO A 100 10.11 -18.61 -6.66
N LYS A 101 9.42 -19.27 -5.77
CA LYS A 101 7.98 -19.05 -5.55
C LYS A 101 7.75 -17.57 -5.26
N GLN A 102 6.60 -17.03 -5.64
CA GLN A 102 6.24 -15.65 -5.40
C GLN A 102 5.01 -15.58 -4.51
N LEU A 103 5.05 -14.72 -3.52
CA LEU A 103 3.89 -14.32 -2.74
C LEU A 103 3.22 -13.14 -3.43
N ARG A 104 2.03 -13.35 -3.95
CA ARG A 104 1.21 -12.31 -4.58
C ARG A 104 0.04 -11.96 -3.69
N VAL A 105 -0.15 -10.68 -3.47
CA VAL A 105 -1.31 -10.14 -2.74
C VAL A 105 -2.03 -9.15 -3.64
N HIS A 106 -3.32 -9.35 -3.81
CA HIS A 106 -4.17 -8.47 -4.60
C HIS A 106 -5.45 -8.15 -3.84
N PHE A 107 -5.80 -6.89 -3.79
CA PHE A 107 -7.04 -6.41 -3.20
C PHE A 107 -7.42 -5.03 -3.71
N GLN A 108 -8.64 -4.64 -3.45
CA GLN A 108 -9.13 -3.28 -3.72
C GLN A 108 -9.54 -2.63 -2.40
N ALA A 109 -8.94 -1.49 -2.12
CA ALA A 109 -9.30 -0.66 -0.98
C ALA A 109 -10.09 0.54 -1.48
N THR A 110 -11.24 0.80 -0.88
CA THR A 110 -12.12 1.91 -1.24
C THR A 110 -12.32 2.81 -0.04
N ASN A 111 -12.17 4.12 -0.24
CA ASN A 111 -12.50 5.13 0.75
C ASN A 111 -13.42 6.17 0.14
N VAL A 112 -14.43 6.59 0.90
CA VAL A 112 -15.39 7.59 0.45
C VAL A 112 -14.73 8.97 0.49
N LEU A 113 -14.62 9.62 -0.66
CA LEU A 113 -14.08 10.97 -0.77
C LEU A 113 -15.20 12.01 -0.52
N ALA A 114 -16.35 11.79 -1.15
CA ALA A 114 -17.57 12.59 -0.98
C ALA A 114 -18.79 11.68 -1.14
N LYS A 115 -19.99 12.18 -0.92
CA LYS A 115 -21.24 11.41 -0.88
C LYS A 115 -21.36 10.37 -2.03
N ASP A 116 -20.99 10.75 -3.25
CA ASP A 116 -21.11 9.91 -4.45
C ASP A 116 -19.76 9.65 -5.15
N LEU A 117 -18.65 10.06 -4.52
CA LEU A 117 -17.30 9.93 -5.05
C LEU A 117 -16.45 9.05 -4.15
N ASN A 118 -16.02 7.91 -4.67
CA ASN A 118 -15.17 6.97 -3.96
C ASN A 118 -13.76 6.97 -4.56
N LEU A 119 -12.76 7.01 -3.67
CA LEU A 119 -11.38 6.78 -4.03
C LEU A 119 -11.08 5.29 -3.89
N MET A 120 -10.67 4.66 -4.99
CA MET A 120 -10.35 3.23 -5.02
C MET A 120 -8.86 3.06 -5.31
N LEU A 121 -8.19 2.28 -4.46
CA LEU A 121 -6.83 1.82 -4.66
C LEU A 121 -6.87 0.33 -5.03
N ALA A 122 -6.51 0.01 -6.26
CA ALA A 122 -6.25 -1.36 -6.67
C ALA A 122 -4.81 -1.71 -6.34
N PHE A 123 -4.63 -2.73 -5.51
CA PHE A 123 -3.32 -3.24 -5.11
C PHE A 123 -3.10 -4.61 -5.72
N ASP A 124 -2.01 -4.78 -6.42
CA ASP A 124 -1.52 -6.07 -6.93
C ASP A 124 0.00 -6.04 -6.87
N HIS A 125 0.57 -6.82 -5.98
CA HIS A 125 2.00 -6.86 -5.77
C HIS A 125 2.48 -8.28 -5.52
N SER A 126 3.63 -8.63 -6.09
CA SER A 126 4.26 -9.93 -5.91
C SER A 126 5.69 -9.77 -5.41
N ILE A 127 6.07 -10.58 -4.44
CA ILE A 127 7.42 -10.61 -3.87
C ILE A 127 7.97 -12.02 -3.99
N PRO A 128 9.22 -12.20 -4.47
CA PRO A 128 9.85 -13.50 -4.50
C PRO A 128 10.10 -14.01 -3.07
N ILE A 129 9.73 -15.25 -2.82
CA ILE A 129 10.04 -15.94 -1.57
C ILE A 129 11.49 -16.36 -1.68
N ARG A 130 12.37 -15.62 -1.01
CA ARG A 130 13.74 -16.02 -0.82
C ARG A 130 13.74 -17.02 0.33
N GLY A 131 13.58 -18.30 0.02
CA GLY A 131 13.91 -19.33 0.99
C GLY A 131 15.28 -19.00 1.57
N ILE A 132 15.45 -19.14 2.87
CA ILE A 132 16.79 -19.14 3.45
C ILE A 132 17.50 -20.25 2.70
N ALA A 133 18.37 -19.88 1.77
CA ALA A 133 19.34 -20.82 1.21
C ALA A 133 20.00 -21.43 2.43
N ALA A 134 19.84 -22.73 2.61
CA ALA A 134 20.64 -23.45 3.58
C ALA A 134 22.07 -23.11 3.20
N ASP A 135 22.70 -22.24 3.99
CA ASP A 135 24.11 -21.93 3.88
C ASP A 135 24.79 -23.28 4.11
N GLY A 136 25.17 -23.88 2.99
CA GLY A 136 26.02 -25.06 2.99
C GLY A 136 27.37 -24.60 3.47
N GLY A 137 27.53 -24.66 4.78
CA GLY A 137 28.85 -24.53 5.38
C GLY A 137 29.76 -25.61 4.83
N ASP A 138 30.85 -25.21 4.26
CA ASP A 138 32.10 -25.93 4.25
C ASP A 138 32.90 -25.58 5.49
#